data_e52660dfe7e1dcaf857eefd3b0075750
#
_entry.id   e52660dfe7e1dcaf857eefd3b0075750
#
_cell.length_a   1.000
_cell.length_b   1.000
_cell.length_c   1.000
_cell.angle_alpha   90.00
_cell.angle_beta   90.00
_cell.angle_gamma   90.00
#
_symmetry.space_group_name_H-M   'P 1'
#
loop_
_entity.id
_entity.type
_entity.pdbx_description
1 polymer ?
#
loop_
_entity_poly.entity_id
_entity_poly.type
_entity_poly.pdbx_seq_one_letter_code
_entity_poly.pdbx_strand_id
1 'polypeptide(L)'
;MPSASKGIADALQRYEAARTRDEAELGVVEAAQLHNRLFDDLELQTAPPPDGYTAADWSDTVGNTLSLDAQAVDQLVAGAPTPLTATPGLHEVLVPSRVDKHWQLVAVYVPPSLKPGKAPLAIALHGNPETESHLLGMPYLRRLADRTGTIVVAPFGRGSYDFEEPAATDVYDLLRTVQEALPIDRGRTYLVGYSMGGFSVFKIGPRGGYRWSAAMCISGAILNSGVRAVSIAWQTLPVYVVTGAHDESIPTKYGEQTAAYLASLGLPVSFYEEAQGTHFMRSLTPSLQRAWDDMHAALVRRENVPIVSAGFALPGSAPSAVLHP
;
A
#
# COMPACT_ATOMS: atom_id res chain seq x y z
N MET A 1 -4.23 15.59 24.13
CA MET A 1 -3.27 14.48 24.26
C MET A 1 -3.54 13.50 25.42
N PRO A 2 -4.16 13.82 26.58
CA PRO A 2 -4.45 12.81 27.60
C PRO A 2 -5.47 11.73 27.19
N SER A 3 -6.28 11.95 26.15
CA SER A 3 -7.33 11.01 25.72
C SER A 3 -6.80 9.84 24.87
N ALA A 4 -5.78 10.04 24.06
CA ALA A 4 -5.22 8.98 23.20
C ALA A 4 -4.39 7.97 24.01
N SER A 5 -3.58 8.45 24.98
CA SER A 5 -2.78 7.57 25.85
C SER A 5 -3.63 6.63 26.69
N LYS A 6 -4.75 7.14 27.21
CA LYS A 6 -5.70 6.31 27.93
C LYS A 6 -6.36 5.28 27.01
N GLY A 7 -6.61 5.66 25.75
CA GLY A 7 -7.22 4.79 24.75
C GLY A 7 -6.39 3.54 24.44
N ILE A 8 -5.08 3.64 24.28
CA ILE A 8 -4.22 2.47 23.98
C ILE A 8 -4.05 1.57 25.20
N ALA A 9 -3.83 2.12 26.41
CA ALA A 9 -3.77 1.30 27.62
C ALA A 9 -5.08 0.53 27.86
N ASP A 10 -6.22 1.19 27.67
CA ASP A 10 -7.54 0.56 27.77
C ASP A 10 -7.74 -0.48 26.62
N ALA A 11 -7.22 -0.23 25.42
CA ALA A 11 -7.27 -1.17 24.29
C ALA A 11 -6.45 -2.42 24.59
N LEU A 12 -5.22 -2.27 25.05
CA LEU A 12 -4.37 -3.39 25.45
C LEU A 12 -5.03 -4.26 26.52
N GLN A 13 -5.58 -3.64 27.56
CA GLN A 13 -6.28 -4.37 28.63
C GLN A 13 -7.49 -5.15 28.09
N ARG A 14 -8.27 -4.56 27.19
CA ARG A 14 -9.41 -5.23 26.54
C ARG A 14 -8.97 -6.36 25.63
N TYR A 15 -7.89 -6.16 24.87
CA TYR A 15 -7.30 -7.17 24.03
C TYR A 15 -6.81 -8.37 24.85
N GLU A 16 -6.07 -8.14 25.93
CA GLU A 16 -5.61 -9.22 26.82
C GLU A 16 -6.79 -10.02 27.44
N ALA A 17 -7.87 -9.33 27.81
CA ALA A 17 -9.06 -9.98 28.33
C ALA A 17 -9.80 -10.84 27.30
N ALA A 18 -9.66 -10.53 26.01
CA ALA A 18 -10.29 -11.22 24.88
C ALA A 18 -9.33 -12.18 24.13
N ARG A 19 -8.09 -12.30 24.54
CA ARG A 19 -6.95 -12.88 23.81
C ARG A 19 -7.26 -14.23 23.14
N THR A 20 -7.87 -15.17 23.83
CA THR A 20 -8.17 -16.50 23.25
C THR A 20 -9.12 -16.43 22.04
N ARG A 21 -10.09 -15.52 22.08
CA ARG A 21 -11.00 -15.27 20.96
C ARG A 21 -10.29 -14.57 19.83
N ASP A 22 -9.49 -13.55 20.15
CA ASP A 22 -8.76 -12.75 19.16
C ASP A 22 -7.72 -13.59 18.41
N GLU A 23 -7.05 -14.54 19.10
CA GLU A 23 -6.21 -15.57 18.49
C GLU A 23 -6.96 -16.46 17.50
N ALA A 24 -8.22 -16.79 17.79
CA ALA A 24 -9.04 -17.59 16.88
C ALA A 24 -9.54 -16.78 15.66
N GLU A 25 -9.74 -15.49 15.83
CA GLU A 25 -10.24 -14.59 14.78
C GLU A 25 -9.14 -14.06 13.84
N LEU A 26 -7.96 -13.73 14.38
CA LEU A 26 -6.79 -13.22 13.62
C LEU A 26 -5.82 -14.30 13.17
N GLY A 27 -5.79 -15.45 13.83
CA GLY A 27 -4.68 -16.39 13.81
C GLY A 27 -3.63 -16.05 14.87
N VAL A 28 -2.91 -17.07 15.32
CA VAL A 28 -1.97 -16.95 16.47
C VAL A 28 -0.83 -15.96 16.19
N VAL A 29 -0.31 -15.97 14.97
CA VAL A 29 0.84 -15.12 14.58
C VAL A 29 0.41 -13.65 14.50
N GLU A 30 -0.66 -13.36 13.80
CA GLU A 30 -1.19 -12.01 13.61
C GLU A 30 -1.69 -11.42 14.94
N ALA A 31 -2.28 -12.24 15.79
CA ALA A 31 -2.67 -11.84 17.14
C ALA A 31 -1.47 -11.48 18.01
N ALA A 32 -0.39 -12.26 17.96
CA ALA A 32 0.84 -11.94 18.66
C ALA A 32 1.51 -10.65 18.13
N GLN A 33 1.46 -10.44 16.83
CA GLN A 33 1.98 -9.20 16.22
C GLN A 33 1.17 -7.98 16.66
N LEU A 34 -0.16 -8.06 16.67
CA LEU A 34 -1.02 -6.97 17.17
C LEU A 34 -0.74 -6.68 18.64
N HIS A 35 -0.61 -7.71 19.47
CA HIS A 35 -0.29 -7.56 20.88
C HIS A 35 1.05 -6.82 21.09
N ASN A 36 2.11 -7.24 20.39
CA ASN A 36 3.42 -6.56 20.46
C ASN A 36 3.32 -5.10 19.99
N ARG A 37 2.60 -4.85 18.90
CA ARG A 37 2.36 -3.50 18.38
C ARG A 37 1.68 -2.58 19.40
N LEU A 38 0.70 -3.06 20.14
CA LEU A 38 0.05 -2.28 21.19
C LEU A 38 1.00 -1.94 22.35
N PHE A 39 1.99 -2.78 22.65
CA PHE A 39 3.07 -2.43 23.58
C PHE A 39 3.99 -1.35 23.00
N ASP A 40 4.41 -1.49 21.75
CA ASP A 40 5.25 -0.49 21.07
C ASP A 40 4.54 0.86 21.01
N ASP A 41 3.23 0.88 20.85
CA ASP A 41 2.37 2.07 20.87
C ASP A 41 2.38 2.80 22.23
N LEU A 42 2.48 2.07 23.33
CA LEU A 42 2.64 2.69 24.66
C LEU A 42 3.96 3.47 24.76
N GLU A 43 5.02 2.96 24.17
CA GLU A 43 6.32 3.64 24.11
C GLU A 43 6.28 4.82 23.12
N LEU A 44 5.62 4.63 21.97
CA LEU A 44 5.49 5.63 20.92
C LEU A 44 4.89 6.94 21.44
N GLN A 45 3.95 6.88 22.40
CA GLN A 45 3.31 8.06 22.99
C GLN A 45 4.27 9.02 23.65
N THR A 46 5.35 8.52 24.22
CA THR A 46 6.34 9.29 24.97
C THR A 46 7.65 9.48 24.21
N ALA A 47 7.79 8.83 23.05
CA ALA A 47 8.97 8.92 22.24
C ALA A 47 9.16 10.34 21.67
N PRO A 48 10.37 10.88 21.67
CA PRO A 48 10.66 12.14 21.00
C PRO A 48 10.50 11.96 19.48
N PRO A 49 10.18 13.06 18.74
CA PRO A 49 10.14 12.98 17.30
C PRO A 49 11.49 12.52 16.76
N PRO A 50 11.51 11.51 15.86
CA PRO A 50 12.72 11.13 15.16
C PRO A 50 13.24 12.27 14.28
N ASP A 51 14.53 12.23 13.94
CA ASP A 51 15.15 13.24 13.07
C ASP A 51 14.38 13.45 11.77
N GLY A 52 14.18 14.71 11.42
CA GLY A 52 13.45 15.12 10.22
C GLY A 52 11.92 15.18 10.35
N TYR A 53 11.34 14.78 11.49
CA TYR A 53 9.94 15.08 11.78
C TYR A 53 9.79 16.51 12.34
N THR A 54 8.75 17.22 11.90
CA THR A 54 8.25 18.35 12.68
C THR A 54 7.48 17.82 13.90
N ALA A 55 7.40 18.60 14.96
CA ALA A 55 6.61 18.22 16.14
C ALA A 55 5.13 17.99 15.79
N ALA A 56 4.60 18.74 14.81
CA ALA A 56 3.23 18.59 14.33
C ALA A 56 3.04 17.27 13.56
N ASP A 57 3.93 16.95 12.62
CA ASP A 57 3.84 15.70 11.86
C ASP A 57 4.03 14.47 12.76
N TRP A 58 4.90 14.58 13.78
CA TRP A 58 5.08 13.49 14.73
C TRP A 58 3.84 13.29 15.60
N SER A 59 3.29 14.37 16.15
CA SER A 59 2.05 14.31 16.94
C SER A 59 0.88 13.76 16.12
N ASP A 60 0.78 14.13 14.85
CA ASP A 60 -0.24 13.62 13.92
C ASP A 60 -0.02 12.13 13.64
N THR A 61 1.22 11.71 13.38
CA THR A 61 1.57 10.30 13.18
C THR A 61 1.20 9.45 14.39
N VAL A 62 1.68 9.82 15.57
CA VAL A 62 1.40 9.08 16.81
C VAL A 62 -0.10 9.01 17.08
N GLY A 63 -0.79 10.16 17.06
CA GLY A 63 -2.22 10.21 17.35
C GLY A 63 -3.06 9.34 16.41
N ASN A 64 -2.74 9.34 15.12
CA ASN A 64 -3.46 8.55 14.12
C ASN A 64 -3.14 7.05 14.21
N THR A 65 -1.87 6.68 14.40
CA THR A 65 -1.47 5.28 14.60
C THR A 65 -2.22 4.68 15.78
N LEU A 66 -2.15 5.34 16.94
CA LEU A 66 -2.84 4.89 18.15
C LEU A 66 -4.36 4.79 17.98
N SER A 67 -4.94 5.72 17.22
CA SER A 67 -6.38 5.71 16.95
C SER A 67 -6.78 4.52 16.07
N LEU A 68 -6.00 4.19 15.04
CA LEU A 68 -6.26 3.05 14.17
C LEU A 68 -6.14 1.73 14.94
N ASP A 69 -5.08 1.57 15.73
CA ASP A 69 -4.86 0.35 16.50
C ASP A 69 -5.93 0.14 17.59
N ALA A 70 -6.39 1.22 18.21
CA ALA A 70 -7.54 1.15 19.11
C ALA A 70 -8.83 0.74 18.40
N GLN A 71 -9.09 1.24 17.17
CA GLN A 71 -10.23 0.83 16.35
C GLN A 71 -10.17 -0.66 15.96
N ALA A 72 -8.97 -1.20 15.67
CA ALA A 72 -8.79 -2.63 15.42
C ALA A 72 -9.24 -3.46 16.61
N VAL A 73 -8.74 -3.12 17.80
CA VAL A 73 -9.10 -3.81 19.05
C VAL A 73 -10.59 -3.70 19.35
N ASP A 74 -11.20 -2.52 19.16
CA ASP A 74 -12.63 -2.32 19.38
C ASP A 74 -13.49 -3.27 18.55
N GLN A 75 -13.13 -3.46 17.27
CA GLN A 75 -13.84 -4.36 16.36
C GLN A 75 -13.66 -5.83 16.75
N LEU A 76 -12.43 -6.23 17.11
CA LEU A 76 -12.14 -7.59 17.58
C LEU A 76 -12.89 -7.91 18.88
N VAL A 77 -12.83 -7.01 19.86
CA VAL A 77 -13.54 -7.17 21.13
C VAL A 77 -15.07 -7.22 20.94
N ALA A 78 -15.60 -6.43 20.02
CA ALA A 78 -17.02 -6.46 19.67
C ALA A 78 -17.43 -7.70 18.85
N GLY A 79 -16.49 -8.37 18.19
CA GLY A 79 -16.76 -9.42 17.20
C GLY A 79 -17.59 -8.91 16.02
N ALA A 80 -17.43 -7.62 15.69
CA ALA A 80 -18.24 -6.94 14.69
C ALA A 80 -17.34 -5.97 13.87
N PRO A 81 -16.91 -6.37 12.66
CA PRO A 81 -16.11 -5.53 11.80
C PRO A 81 -16.89 -4.29 11.35
N THR A 82 -16.19 -3.17 11.29
CA THR A 82 -16.73 -1.93 10.75
C THR A 82 -16.86 -2.02 9.23
N PRO A 83 -18.03 -1.74 8.65
CA PRO A 83 -18.18 -1.75 7.20
C PRO A 83 -17.28 -0.70 6.52
N LEU A 84 -16.71 -1.05 5.37
CA LEU A 84 -16.05 -0.11 4.49
C LEU A 84 -17.05 0.95 4.01
N THR A 85 -16.77 2.22 4.30
CA THR A 85 -17.61 3.35 3.91
C THR A 85 -16.77 4.45 3.28
N ALA A 86 -17.40 5.31 2.49
CA ALA A 86 -16.77 6.52 1.91
C ALA A 86 -16.80 7.72 2.88
N THR A 87 -16.93 7.48 4.18
CA THR A 87 -16.89 8.54 5.20
C THR A 87 -15.47 9.12 5.26
N PRO A 88 -15.30 10.45 5.15
CA PRO A 88 -13.98 11.06 5.24
C PRO A 88 -13.27 10.77 6.57
N GLY A 89 -11.97 10.56 6.51
CA GLY A 89 -11.11 10.32 7.66
C GLY A 89 -10.28 9.06 7.57
N LEU A 90 -9.64 8.72 8.67
CA LEU A 90 -8.89 7.49 8.89
C LEU A 90 -9.78 6.46 9.57
N HIS A 91 -9.78 5.26 9.02
CA HIS A 91 -10.56 4.13 9.53
C HIS A 91 -9.69 2.88 9.56
N GLU A 92 -9.78 2.11 10.62
CA GLU A 92 -9.32 0.73 10.63
C GLU A 92 -10.52 -0.18 10.42
N VAL A 93 -10.37 -1.17 9.54
CA VAL A 93 -11.41 -2.15 9.24
C VAL A 93 -10.84 -3.56 9.23
N LEU A 94 -11.67 -4.53 9.56
CA LEU A 94 -11.33 -5.95 9.48
C LEU A 94 -11.92 -6.56 8.21
N VAL A 95 -11.06 -7.18 7.39
CA VAL A 95 -11.47 -7.83 6.14
C VAL A 95 -11.15 -9.32 6.22
N PRO A 96 -12.12 -10.22 5.98
CA PRO A 96 -11.86 -11.65 6.08
C PRO A 96 -10.97 -12.13 4.92
N SER A 97 -9.89 -12.83 5.23
CA SER A 97 -9.08 -13.54 4.25
C SER A 97 -9.89 -14.71 3.66
N ARG A 98 -9.78 -14.92 2.35
CA ARG A 98 -10.34 -16.11 1.71
C ARG A 98 -9.47 -17.35 1.88
N VAL A 99 -8.19 -17.15 2.23
CA VAL A 99 -7.23 -18.25 2.39
C VAL A 99 -7.52 -19.07 3.63
N ASP A 100 -7.70 -18.42 4.78
CA ASP A 100 -7.83 -19.08 6.08
C ASP A 100 -9.03 -18.61 6.93
N LYS A 101 -9.78 -17.63 6.43
CA LYS A 101 -10.93 -17.01 7.09
C LYS A 101 -10.59 -16.11 8.28
N HIS A 102 -9.32 -15.92 8.58
CA HIS A 102 -8.90 -14.96 9.61
C HIS A 102 -9.14 -13.52 9.16
N TRP A 103 -9.42 -12.65 10.10
CA TRP A 103 -9.51 -11.22 9.85
C TRP A 103 -8.14 -10.63 9.53
N GLN A 104 -8.10 -9.79 8.52
CA GLN A 104 -6.92 -8.99 8.18
C GLN A 104 -7.18 -7.53 8.53
N LEU A 105 -6.22 -6.91 9.19
CA LEU A 105 -6.22 -5.49 9.54
C LEU A 105 -5.99 -4.66 8.28
N VAL A 106 -6.77 -3.61 8.11
CA VAL A 106 -6.70 -2.73 6.94
C VAL A 106 -6.98 -1.29 7.33
N ALA A 107 -5.98 -0.44 7.18
CA ALA A 107 -6.17 0.99 7.33
C ALA A 107 -6.71 1.61 6.04
N VAL A 108 -7.68 2.50 6.17
CA VAL A 108 -8.34 3.19 5.04
C VAL A 108 -8.33 4.69 5.30
N TYR A 109 -7.85 5.45 4.33
CA TYR A 109 -7.98 6.89 4.32
C TYR A 109 -8.91 7.35 3.21
N VAL A 110 -10.01 8.00 3.59
CA VAL A 110 -10.92 8.68 2.68
C VAL A 110 -10.69 10.19 2.79
N PRO A 111 -10.18 10.85 1.73
CA PRO A 111 -9.83 12.25 1.82
C PRO A 111 -11.09 13.14 1.96
N PRO A 112 -11.06 14.21 2.78
CA PRO A 112 -12.15 15.19 2.86
C PRO A 112 -12.43 15.89 1.53
N SER A 113 -11.45 15.92 0.64
CA SER A 113 -11.55 16.49 -0.72
C SER A 113 -12.27 15.56 -1.72
N LEU A 114 -12.74 14.38 -1.28
CA LEU A 114 -13.44 13.43 -2.12
C LEU A 114 -14.67 14.07 -2.79
N LYS A 115 -14.65 14.08 -4.13
CA LYS A 115 -15.77 14.61 -4.91
C LYS A 115 -16.84 13.54 -5.13
N PRO A 116 -18.11 13.93 -5.32
CA PRO A 116 -19.12 12.99 -5.77
C PRO A 116 -18.72 12.30 -7.07
N GLY A 117 -18.95 10.98 -7.14
CA GLY A 117 -18.59 10.16 -8.29
C GLY A 117 -17.56 9.09 -7.92
N LYS A 118 -16.85 8.58 -8.93
CA LYS A 118 -15.87 7.53 -8.75
C LYS A 118 -14.50 8.11 -8.38
N ALA A 119 -13.92 7.61 -7.29
CA ALA A 119 -12.62 8.01 -6.77
C ALA A 119 -11.47 7.19 -7.33
N PRO A 120 -10.26 7.76 -7.52
CA PRO A 120 -9.05 6.99 -7.64
C PRO A 120 -8.80 6.16 -6.38
N LEU A 121 -8.14 5.01 -6.52
CA LEU A 121 -7.75 4.14 -5.42
C LEU A 121 -6.24 3.89 -5.44
N ALA A 122 -5.57 4.01 -4.30
CA ALA A 122 -4.21 3.52 -4.11
C ALA A 122 -4.22 2.39 -3.06
N ILE A 123 -3.76 1.21 -3.44
CA ILE A 123 -3.37 0.18 -2.48
C ILE A 123 -1.92 0.46 -2.08
N ALA A 124 -1.70 0.75 -0.81
CA ALA A 124 -0.41 1.18 -0.26
C ALA A 124 0.21 0.08 0.61
N LEU A 125 1.37 -0.42 0.21
CA LEU A 125 2.12 -1.47 0.91
C LEU A 125 3.16 -0.82 1.81
N HIS A 126 3.15 -1.14 3.10
CA HIS A 126 4.04 -0.56 4.11
C HIS A 126 5.47 -1.14 4.05
N GLY A 127 6.41 -0.46 4.72
CA GLY A 127 7.78 -0.91 4.94
C GLY A 127 7.90 -1.89 6.11
N ASN A 128 9.13 -2.36 6.37
CA ASN A 128 9.45 -3.13 7.56
C ASN A 128 10.28 -2.26 8.53
N PRO A 129 9.96 -2.16 9.81
CA PRO A 129 8.92 -2.89 10.59
C PRO A 129 7.56 -2.18 10.68
N GLU A 130 7.27 -1.25 9.76
CA GLU A 130 6.02 -0.49 9.77
C GLU A 130 4.79 -1.39 9.62
N THR A 131 3.62 -0.81 9.90
CA THR A 131 2.31 -1.44 9.76
C THR A 131 1.41 -0.56 8.88
N GLU A 132 0.23 -1.04 8.53
CA GLU A 132 -0.79 -0.27 7.82
C GLU A 132 -1.21 0.98 8.60
N SER A 133 -1.38 0.86 9.92
CA SER A 133 -1.76 1.96 10.78
C SER A 133 -0.65 3.01 10.88
N HIS A 134 0.62 2.60 10.97
CA HIS A 134 1.75 3.52 10.97
C HIS A 134 1.89 4.20 9.60
N LEU A 135 1.80 3.44 8.50
CA LEU A 135 1.89 3.99 7.14
C LEU A 135 0.84 5.09 6.90
N LEU A 136 -0.42 4.85 7.26
CA LEU A 136 -1.48 5.85 7.11
C LEU A 136 -1.58 6.81 8.29
N GLY A 137 -1.00 6.49 9.44
CA GLY A 137 -0.78 7.42 10.55
C GLY A 137 0.14 8.57 10.16
N MET A 138 1.18 8.29 9.35
CA MET A 138 2.04 9.33 8.78
C MET A 138 1.26 10.23 7.81
N PRO A 139 1.52 11.55 7.80
CA PRO A 139 0.74 12.49 6.99
C PRO A 139 1.06 12.46 5.48
N TYR A 140 2.15 11.81 5.05
CA TYR A 140 2.73 11.99 3.71
C TYR A 140 1.80 11.47 2.61
N LEU A 141 1.36 10.23 2.65
CA LEU A 141 0.41 9.68 1.66
C LEU A 141 -0.98 10.33 1.78
N ARG A 142 -1.43 10.68 2.99
CA ARG A 142 -2.72 11.35 3.21
C ARG A 142 -2.76 12.73 2.55
N ARG A 143 -1.69 13.53 2.68
CA ARG A 143 -1.57 14.84 2.00
C ARG A 143 -1.62 14.72 0.47
N LEU A 144 -1.02 13.66 -0.08
CA LEU A 144 -1.10 13.38 -1.52
C LEU A 144 -2.53 12.95 -1.92
N ALA A 145 -3.16 12.13 -1.11
CA ALA A 145 -4.56 11.71 -1.29
C ALA A 145 -5.51 12.90 -1.29
N ASP A 146 -5.34 13.85 -0.37
CA ASP A 146 -6.14 15.07 -0.29
C ASP A 146 -6.05 15.93 -1.55
N ARG A 147 -4.88 16.00 -2.16
CA ARG A 147 -4.66 16.79 -3.40
C ARG A 147 -5.43 16.24 -4.60
N THR A 148 -5.65 14.92 -4.64
CA THR A 148 -6.16 14.22 -5.83
C THR A 148 -7.53 13.57 -5.61
N GLY A 149 -8.06 13.60 -4.39
CA GLY A 149 -9.28 12.91 -4.02
C GLY A 149 -9.13 11.38 -4.08
N THR A 150 -7.91 10.85 -3.85
CA THR A 150 -7.61 9.42 -3.94
C THR A 150 -7.91 8.75 -2.61
N ILE A 151 -8.70 7.68 -2.61
CA ILE A 151 -8.85 6.80 -1.45
C ILE A 151 -7.58 5.97 -1.33
N VAL A 152 -6.96 5.93 -0.15
CA VAL A 152 -5.77 5.11 0.12
C VAL A 152 -6.15 3.99 1.07
N VAL A 153 -5.77 2.76 0.71
CA VAL A 153 -6.04 1.55 1.48
C VAL A 153 -4.73 0.81 1.71
N ALA A 154 -4.38 0.59 2.95
CA ALA A 154 -3.16 -0.09 3.35
C ALA A 154 -3.51 -1.40 4.07
N PRO A 155 -3.17 -2.57 3.50
CA PRO A 155 -3.30 -3.85 4.19
C PRO A 155 -2.14 -4.06 5.15
N PHE A 156 -2.39 -4.74 6.29
CA PHE A 156 -1.35 -5.23 7.19
C PHE A 156 -0.43 -6.28 6.52
N GLY A 157 -0.97 -7.00 5.54
CA GLY A 157 -0.17 -7.95 4.76
C GLY A 157 0.49 -9.05 5.59
N ARG A 158 -0.11 -9.39 6.73
CA ARG A 158 0.38 -10.38 7.70
C ARG A 158 1.73 -10.02 8.33
N GLY A 159 2.06 -8.71 8.36
CA GLY A 159 3.27 -8.19 8.98
C GLY A 159 4.48 -8.10 8.06
N SER A 160 5.69 -8.40 8.57
CA SER A 160 6.96 -8.14 7.89
C SER A 160 7.43 -9.31 7.00
N TYR A 161 6.54 -9.87 6.16
CA TYR A 161 6.82 -11.02 5.28
C TYR A 161 6.80 -10.67 3.78
N ASP A 162 7.21 -9.47 3.41
CA ASP A 162 7.35 -9.03 2.01
C ASP A 162 6.08 -9.16 1.16
N PHE A 163 4.91 -9.20 1.79
CA PHE A 163 3.62 -9.47 1.12
C PHE A 163 3.65 -10.74 0.26
N GLU A 164 4.41 -11.76 0.65
CA GLU A 164 4.39 -13.06 -0.01
C GLU A 164 3.09 -13.82 0.31
N GLU A 165 2.89 -15.00 -0.29
CA GLU A 165 1.69 -15.77 -0.01
C GLU A 165 1.64 -16.20 1.48
N PRO A 166 0.47 -16.09 2.13
CA PRO A 166 -0.86 -15.79 1.59
C PRO A 166 -1.21 -14.29 1.49
N ALA A 167 -0.37 -13.37 1.99
CA ALA A 167 -0.63 -11.92 1.99
C ALA A 167 -0.86 -11.35 0.57
N ALA A 168 -0.15 -11.85 -0.44
CA ALA A 168 -0.37 -11.45 -1.82
C ALA A 168 -1.81 -11.72 -2.29
N THR A 169 -2.36 -12.88 -1.94
CA THR A 169 -3.76 -13.22 -2.21
C THR A 169 -4.71 -12.29 -1.45
N ASP A 170 -4.42 -11.99 -0.18
CA ASP A 170 -5.22 -11.07 0.64
C ASP A 170 -5.26 -9.65 0.05
N VAL A 171 -4.15 -9.14 -0.52
CA VAL A 171 -4.12 -7.84 -1.20
C VAL A 171 -5.10 -7.80 -2.38
N TYR A 172 -5.19 -8.87 -3.17
CA TYR A 172 -6.14 -8.92 -4.30
C TYR A 172 -7.59 -9.10 -3.84
N ASP A 173 -7.82 -9.85 -2.78
CA ASP A 173 -9.14 -9.99 -2.17
C ASP A 173 -9.61 -8.65 -1.60
N LEU A 174 -8.72 -7.92 -0.93
CA LEU A 174 -8.95 -6.57 -0.45
C LEU A 174 -9.29 -5.61 -1.59
N LEU A 175 -8.49 -5.61 -2.68
CA LEU A 175 -8.76 -4.76 -3.85
C LEU A 175 -10.18 -4.97 -4.38
N ARG A 176 -10.62 -6.22 -4.50
CA ARG A 176 -11.97 -6.55 -4.95
C ARG A 176 -13.02 -6.05 -3.95
N THR A 177 -12.83 -6.32 -2.66
CA THR A 177 -13.74 -5.89 -1.59
C THR A 177 -13.92 -4.38 -1.59
N VAL A 178 -12.81 -3.61 -1.71
CA VAL A 178 -12.85 -2.15 -1.78
C VAL A 178 -13.58 -1.66 -3.03
N GLN A 179 -13.34 -2.28 -4.19
CA GLN A 179 -14.00 -1.91 -5.44
C GLN A 179 -15.49 -2.26 -5.49
N GLU A 180 -15.94 -3.18 -4.65
CA GLU A 180 -17.36 -3.53 -4.49
C GLU A 180 -18.06 -2.63 -3.47
N ALA A 181 -17.36 -2.25 -2.40
CA ALA A 181 -17.92 -1.47 -1.30
C ALA A 181 -17.90 0.05 -1.54
N LEU A 182 -16.89 0.56 -2.24
CA LEU A 182 -16.66 1.98 -2.43
C LEU A 182 -16.83 2.39 -3.90
N PRO A 183 -17.18 3.67 -4.18
CA PRO A 183 -17.32 4.19 -5.54
C PRO A 183 -15.96 4.40 -6.21
N ILE A 184 -15.24 3.31 -6.52
CA ILE A 184 -13.90 3.35 -7.10
C ILE A 184 -13.94 3.44 -8.63
N ASP A 185 -13.08 4.29 -9.18
CA ASP A 185 -12.74 4.29 -10.60
C ASP A 185 -11.69 3.20 -10.87
N ARG A 186 -12.15 2.11 -11.46
CA ARG A 186 -11.26 0.97 -11.78
C ARG A 186 -10.19 1.31 -12.82
N GLY A 187 -10.37 2.39 -13.60
CA GLY A 187 -9.37 2.93 -14.51
C GLY A 187 -8.28 3.74 -13.81
N ARG A 188 -8.46 4.08 -12.53
CA ARG A 188 -7.50 4.82 -11.71
C ARG A 188 -7.21 4.07 -10.41
N THR A 189 -6.69 2.85 -10.55
CA THR A 189 -6.30 1.98 -9.42
C THR A 189 -4.79 1.79 -9.42
N TYR A 190 -4.12 2.25 -8.38
CA TYR A 190 -2.68 2.31 -8.23
C TYR A 190 -2.17 1.30 -7.21
N LEU A 191 -0.99 0.74 -7.47
CA LEU A 191 -0.23 -0.02 -6.49
C LEU A 191 0.98 0.82 -6.06
N VAL A 192 1.03 1.18 -4.79
CA VAL A 192 2.08 2.02 -4.20
C VAL A 192 2.77 1.22 -3.11
N GLY A 193 4.09 1.22 -3.06
CA GLY A 193 4.81 0.49 -2.01
C GLY A 193 6.02 1.26 -1.52
N TYR A 194 6.26 1.19 -0.22
CA TYR A 194 7.38 1.82 0.46
C TYR A 194 8.32 0.77 1.05
N SER A 195 9.64 0.90 0.83
CA SER A 195 10.67 0.02 1.37
C SER A 195 10.37 -1.46 1.05
N MET A 196 10.08 -2.31 2.02
CA MET A 196 9.59 -3.68 1.83
C MET A 196 8.41 -3.73 0.86
N GLY A 197 7.43 -2.85 1.04
CA GLY A 197 6.30 -2.70 0.11
C GLY A 197 6.75 -2.29 -1.30
N GLY A 198 7.82 -1.49 -1.41
CA GLY A 198 8.41 -1.10 -2.70
C GLY A 198 8.98 -2.29 -3.49
N PHE A 199 9.64 -3.24 -2.82
CA PHE A 199 10.01 -4.53 -3.44
C PHE A 199 8.79 -5.35 -3.81
N SER A 200 7.77 -5.33 -2.95
CA SER A 200 6.55 -6.11 -3.11
C SER A 200 5.70 -5.65 -4.28
N VAL A 201 5.76 -4.38 -4.67
CA VAL A 201 5.13 -3.86 -5.90
C VAL A 201 5.49 -4.74 -7.10
N PHE A 202 6.77 -5.11 -7.24
CA PHE A 202 7.25 -5.93 -8.37
C PHE A 202 7.00 -7.43 -8.20
N LYS A 203 6.78 -7.88 -6.97
CA LYS A 203 6.47 -9.29 -6.68
C LYS A 203 4.99 -9.60 -6.91
N ILE A 204 4.10 -8.78 -6.34
CA ILE A 204 2.67 -9.04 -6.34
C ILE A 204 1.94 -8.35 -7.50
N GLY A 205 2.34 -7.14 -7.89
CA GLY A 205 1.66 -6.37 -8.91
C GLY A 205 1.45 -7.09 -10.25
N PRO A 206 2.39 -7.93 -10.73
CA PRO A 206 2.20 -8.72 -11.95
C PRO A 206 1.23 -9.90 -11.83
N ARG A 207 0.81 -10.27 -10.62
CA ARG A 207 -0.01 -11.47 -10.38
C ARG A 207 -1.50 -11.22 -10.65
N GLY A 208 -2.25 -12.30 -10.80
CA GLY A 208 -3.70 -12.33 -10.65
C GLY A 208 -4.52 -11.74 -11.80
N GLY A 209 -3.91 -11.33 -12.91
CA GLY A 209 -4.63 -10.76 -14.06
C GLY A 209 -5.31 -9.42 -13.77
N TYR A 210 -5.07 -8.82 -12.61
CA TYR A 210 -5.55 -7.48 -12.27
C TYR A 210 -4.79 -6.42 -13.07
N ARG A 211 -5.53 -5.41 -13.51
CA ARG A 211 -4.95 -4.29 -14.25
C ARG A 211 -4.79 -3.11 -13.32
N TRP A 212 -3.57 -2.90 -12.86
CA TRP A 212 -3.20 -1.64 -12.25
C TRP A 212 -3.12 -0.54 -13.32
N SER A 213 -3.47 0.67 -12.94
CA SER A 213 -3.35 1.83 -13.84
C SER A 213 -1.95 2.42 -13.81
N ALA A 214 -1.28 2.31 -12.68
CA ALA A 214 0.14 2.61 -12.50
C ALA A 214 0.68 1.90 -11.26
N ALA A 215 2.01 1.82 -11.17
CA ALA A 215 2.73 1.35 -9.99
C ALA A 215 3.75 2.38 -9.52
N MET A 216 3.91 2.53 -8.20
CA MET A 216 4.91 3.41 -7.60
C MET A 216 5.73 2.65 -6.57
N CYS A 217 7.05 2.66 -6.75
CA CYS A 217 8.03 2.09 -5.84
C CYS A 217 8.77 3.24 -5.13
N ILE A 218 8.65 3.30 -3.80
CA ILE A 218 9.27 4.33 -2.96
C ILE A 218 10.34 3.65 -2.11
N SER A 219 11.58 4.10 -2.18
CA SER A 219 12.74 3.56 -1.46
C SER A 219 12.79 2.02 -1.54
N GLY A 220 12.64 1.48 -2.75
CA GLY A 220 12.66 0.05 -3.04
C GLY A 220 13.30 -0.23 -4.38
N ALA A 221 13.28 -1.49 -4.82
CA ALA A 221 13.84 -1.91 -6.10
C ALA A 221 13.21 -3.21 -6.60
N ILE A 222 13.40 -3.51 -7.88
CA ILE A 222 13.09 -4.83 -8.42
C ILE A 222 14.15 -5.83 -8.01
N LEU A 223 13.75 -6.93 -7.39
CA LEU A 223 14.64 -8.07 -7.10
C LEU A 223 14.56 -9.09 -8.22
N ASN A 224 15.56 -9.97 -8.30
CA ASN A 224 15.65 -11.01 -9.34
C ASN A 224 14.38 -11.85 -9.51
N SER A 225 13.66 -12.11 -8.41
CA SER A 225 12.39 -12.84 -8.42
C SER A 225 11.25 -12.07 -9.11
N GLY A 226 11.29 -10.73 -9.11
CA GLY A 226 10.28 -9.89 -9.76
C GLY A 226 10.51 -9.65 -11.25
N VAL A 227 11.77 -9.72 -11.71
CA VAL A 227 12.18 -9.37 -13.07
C VAL A 227 11.38 -10.10 -14.15
N ARG A 228 11.26 -11.43 -14.04
CA ARG A 228 10.53 -12.23 -15.03
C ARG A 228 9.03 -11.94 -15.02
N ALA A 229 8.45 -11.77 -13.86
CA ALA A 229 7.02 -11.51 -13.72
C ALA A 229 6.64 -10.17 -14.33
N VAL A 230 7.42 -9.11 -14.05
CA VAL A 230 7.21 -7.77 -14.61
C VAL A 230 7.35 -7.77 -16.13
N SER A 231 8.37 -8.42 -16.68
CA SER A 231 8.61 -8.45 -18.13
C SER A 231 7.48 -9.12 -18.93
N ILE A 232 6.76 -10.05 -18.31
CA ILE A 232 5.62 -10.73 -18.93
C ILE A 232 4.31 -9.93 -18.78
N ALA A 233 4.04 -9.42 -17.56
CA ALA A 233 2.74 -8.88 -17.20
C ALA A 233 2.62 -7.36 -17.45
N TRP A 234 3.72 -6.60 -17.37
CA TRP A 234 3.71 -5.14 -17.39
C TRP A 234 4.28 -4.55 -18.68
N GLN A 235 3.67 -4.81 -19.82
CA GLN A 235 4.17 -4.26 -21.09
C GLN A 235 3.89 -2.77 -21.28
N THR A 236 2.87 -2.22 -20.65
CA THR A 236 2.43 -0.83 -20.86
C THR A 236 2.13 -0.08 -19.56
N LEU A 237 2.39 -0.69 -18.39
CA LEU A 237 2.11 -0.10 -17.10
C LEU A 237 3.10 1.05 -16.80
N PRO A 238 2.64 2.27 -16.52
CA PRO A 238 3.51 3.33 -16.02
C PRO A 238 4.06 2.97 -14.64
N VAL A 239 5.39 3.11 -14.48
CA VAL A 239 6.06 2.85 -13.21
C VAL A 239 6.79 4.12 -12.77
N TYR A 240 6.61 4.47 -11.51
CA TYR A 240 7.20 5.63 -10.85
C TYR A 240 8.15 5.12 -9.76
N VAL A 241 9.43 5.43 -9.87
CA VAL A 241 10.45 5.04 -8.89
C VAL A 241 10.92 6.28 -8.18
N VAL A 242 10.79 6.31 -6.86
CA VAL A 242 11.17 7.45 -5.99
C VAL A 242 12.22 6.98 -4.99
N THR A 243 13.36 7.66 -4.95
CA THR A 243 14.49 7.32 -4.07
C THR A 243 15.10 8.56 -3.42
N GLY A 244 15.83 8.37 -2.33
CA GLY A 244 16.67 9.41 -1.73
C GLY A 244 18.13 9.21 -2.10
N ALA A 245 18.84 10.31 -2.44
CA ALA A 245 20.26 10.26 -2.80
C ALA A 245 21.14 9.79 -1.62
N HIS A 246 20.64 9.97 -0.37
CA HIS A 246 21.31 9.56 0.87
C HIS A 246 20.58 8.39 1.56
N ASP A 247 19.90 7.55 0.79
CA ASP A 247 19.30 6.32 1.32
C ASP A 247 20.41 5.29 1.61
N GLU A 248 20.69 5.09 2.91
CA GLU A 248 21.69 4.14 3.39
C GLU A 248 21.12 2.72 3.52
N SER A 249 19.80 2.57 3.63
CA SER A 249 19.12 1.28 3.74
C SER A 249 18.98 0.62 2.38
N ILE A 250 18.48 1.38 1.39
CA ILE A 250 18.33 0.94 -0.01
C ILE A 250 19.01 1.98 -0.91
N PRO A 251 20.32 1.84 -1.13
CA PRO A 251 21.07 2.80 -1.93
C PRO A 251 20.43 3.12 -3.28
N THR A 252 20.38 4.40 -3.63
CA THR A 252 19.77 4.97 -4.84
C THR A 252 20.09 4.21 -6.11
N LYS A 253 21.31 3.68 -6.24
CA LYS A 253 21.72 2.87 -7.39
C LYS A 253 20.78 1.70 -7.72
N TYR A 254 20.08 1.15 -6.73
CA TYR A 254 19.13 0.06 -6.97
C TYR A 254 17.82 0.57 -7.60
N GLY A 255 17.38 1.77 -7.23
CA GLY A 255 16.28 2.47 -7.88
C GLY A 255 16.63 2.84 -9.33
N GLU A 256 17.83 3.39 -9.57
CA GLU A 256 18.35 3.69 -10.91
C GLU A 256 18.41 2.44 -11.79
N GLN A 257 18.97 1.33 -11.28
CA GLN A 257 19.03 0.04 -11.99
C GLN A 257 17.63 -0.49 -12.28
N THR A 258 16.69 -0.35 -11.33
CA THR A 258 15.28 -0.71 -11.53
C THR A 258 14.67 0.09 -12.68
N ALA A 259 14.81 1.41 -12.66
CA ALA A 259 14.30 2.27 -13.71
C ALA A 259 14.92 1.99 -15.07
N ALA A 260 16.24 1.83 -15.14
CA ALA A 260 16.96 1.49 -16.36
C ALA A 260 16.52 0.12 -16.93
N TYR A 261 16.35 -0.87 -16.05
CA TYR A 261 15.87 -2.19 -16.47
C TYR A 261 14.44 -2.14 -17.03
N LEU A 262 13.52 -1.47 -16.33
CA LEU A 262 12.14 -1.33 -16.80
C LEU A 262 12.06 -0.56 -18.13
N ALA A 263 12.87 0.49 -18.30
CA ALA A 263 12.99 1.21 -19.56
C ALA A 263 13.53 0.31 -20.69
N SER A 264 14.49 -0.58 -20.41
CA SER A 264 15.02 -1.53 -21.39
C SER A 264 13.98 -2.56 -21.88
N LEU A 265 12.93 -2.79 -21.06
CA LEU A 265 11.77 -3.61 -21.42
C LEU A 265 10.70 -2.82 -22.20
N GLY A 266 10.91 -1.52 -22.45
CA GLY A 266 9.94 -0.65 -23.10
C GLY A 266 8.81 -0.15 -22.22
N LEU A 267 8.88 -0.31 -20.89
CA LEU A 267 7.89 0.23 -19.98
C LEU A 267 8.02 1.75 -19.87
N PRO A 268 6.91 2.48 -19.76
CA PRO A 268 6.94 3.89 -19.41
C PRO A 268 7.34 4.04 -17.93
N VAL A 269 8.60 4.36 -17.68
CA VAL A 269 9.15 4.54 -16.34
C VAL A 269 9.58 6.00 -16.12
N SER A 270 9.31 6.51 -14.93
CA SER A 270 9.79 7.80 -14.44
C SER A 270 10.58 7.58 -13.16
N PHE A 271 11.77 8.17 -13.09
CA PHE A 271 12.67 8.08 -11.95
C PHE A 271 12.77 9.46 -11.26
N TYR A 272 12.63 9.48 -9.96
CA TYR A 272 12.67 10.68 -9.11
C TYR A 272 13.66 10.44 -7.99
N GLU A 273 14.76 11.18 -8.02
CA GLU A 273 15.71 11.24 -6.92
C GLU A 273 15.48 12.51 -6.11
N GLU A 274 15.37 12.35 -4.79
CA GLU A 274 15.39 13.48 -3.87
C GLU A 274 16.83 13.71 -3.40
N ALA A 275 17.41 14.86 -3.79
CA ALA A 275 18.84 15.14 -3.60
C ALA A 275 19.30 15.12 -2.13
N GLN A 276 18.41 15.50 -1.19
CA GLN A 276 18.66 15.44 0.25
C GLN A 276 17.86 14.34 0.92
N GLY A 277 17.25 13.45 0.13
CA GLY A 277 16.41 12.38 0.62
C GLY A 277 17.21 11.24 1.23
N THR A 278 16.69 10.69 2.31
CA THR A 278 17.15 9.46 2.95
C THR A 278 16.14 8.33 2.65
N HIS A 279 16.22 7.21 3.40
CA HIS A 279 15.26 6.12 3.27
C HIS A 279 13.81 6.53 3.58
N PHE A 280 13.61 7.51 4.46
CA PHE A 280 12.30 7.82 5.04
C PHE A 280 11.44 8.73 4.17
N MET A 281 10.15 8.40 4.02
CA MET A 281 9.20 9.16 3.20
C MET A 281 9.16 10.66 3.51
N ARG A 282 9.37 11.05 4.79
CA ARG A 282 9.42 12.47 5.17
C ARG A 282 10.44 13.28 4.40
N SER A 283 11.61 12.68 4.13
CA SER A 283 12.68 13.32 3.37
C SER A 283 12.48 13.28 1.86
N LEU A 284 11.54 12.47 1.38
CA LEU A 284 11.25 12.27 -0.04
C LEU A 284 10.07 13.14 -0.52
N THR A 285 9.45 13.90 0.37
CA THR A 285 8.17 14.57 0.11
C THR A 285 8.14 15.36 -1.21
N PRO A 286 9.16 16.19 -1.60
CA PRO A 286 9.08 16.93 -2.86
C PRO A 286 9.06 16.02 -4.11
N SER A 287 9.93 15.01 -4.15
CA SER A 287 9.99 14.04 -5.26
C SER A 287 8.76 13.13 -5.29
N LEU A 288 8.30 12.71 -4.12
CA LEU A 288 7.09 11.90 -3.98
C LEU A 288 5.85 12.66 -4.47
N GLN A 289 5.75 13.95 -4.16
CA GLN A 289 4.66 14.79 -4.64
C GLN A 289 4.68 14.91 -6.18
N ARG A 290 5.85 15.17 -6.79
CA ARG A 290 5.98 15.24 -8.25
C ARG A 290 5.59 13.92 -8.90
N ALA A 291 6.09 12.80 -8.39
CA ALA A 291 5.76 11.48 -8.91
C ALA A 291 4.26 11.17 -8.82
N TRP A 292 3.62 11.55 -7.72
CA TRP A 292 2.18 11.38 -7.51
C TRP A 292 1.35 12.22 -8.48
N ASP A 293 1.69 13.51 -8.63
CA ASP A 293 1.02 14.42 -9.55
C ASP A 293 1.16 13.94 -11.01
N ASP A 294 2.37 13.50 -11.42
CA ASP A 294 2.62 12.96 -12.74
C ASP A 294 1.89 11.64 -13.00
N MET A 295 1.80 10.77 -12.02
CA MET A 295 1.03 9.53 -12.09
C MET A 295 -0.44 9.81 -12.39
N HIS A 296 -1.05 10.78 -11.70
CA HIS A 296 -2.44 11.16 -11.92
C HIS A 296 -2.65 11.87 -13.27
N ALA A 297 -1.73 12.76 -13.66
CA ALA A 297 -1.81 13.49 -14.92
C ALA A 297 -1.64 12.58 -16.16
N ALA A 298 -0.84 11.54 -16.08
CA ALA A 298 -0.61 10.61 -17.18
C ALA A 298 -1.88 9.85 -17.57
N LEU A 299 -2.77 9.56 -16.62
CA LEU A 299 -4.01 8.84 -16.87
C LEU A 299 -5.09 9.73 -17.48
N VAL A 300 -5.19 10.99 -17.03
CA VAL A 300 -6.08 11.98 -17.67
C VAL A 300 -5.72 12.16 -19.14
N ARG A 301 -4.43 12.13 -19.50
CA ARG A 301 -3.97 12.19 -20.88
C ARG A 301 -4.37 10.94 -21.70
N ARG A 302 -4.37 9.73 -21.08
CA ARG A 302 -4.79 8.48 -21.75
C ARG A 302 -6.29 8.43 -22.03
N GLU A 303 -7.12 8.95 -21.14
CA GLU A 303 -8.58 9.05 -21.34
C GLU A 303 -8.95 9.97 -22.52
N ASN A 304 -8.10 10.96 -22.82
CA ASN A 304 -8.31 11.92 -23.91
C ASN A 304 -7.68 11.50 -25.24
N VAL A 305 -6.99 10.36 -25.32
CA VAL A 305 -6.51 9.79 -26.59
C VAL A 305 -7.60 8.87 -27.13
N PRO A 306 -8.15 9.11 -28.35
CA PRO A 306 -9.12 8.21 -28.96
C PRO A 306 -8.53 6.79 -29.00
N ILE A 307 -9.28 5.80 -28.53
CA ILE A 307 -8.91 4.39 -28.65
C ILE A 307 -8.88 4.07 -30.16
N VAL A 308 -7.73 4.21 -30.79
CA VAL A 308 -7.50 3.59 -32.09
C VAL A 308 -7.45 2.10 -31.78
N SER A 309 -8.53 1.39 -32.10
CA SER A 309 -8.57 -0.06 -32.04
C SER A 309 -7.56 -0.60 -33.05
N ALA A 310 -6.30 -0.74 -32.64
CA ALA A 310 -5.34 -1.56 -33.36
C ALA A 310 -5.81 -3.00 -33.17
N GLY A 311 -6.48 -3.53 -34.20
CA GLY A 311 -6.79 -4.94 -34.29
C GLY A 311 -5.48 -5.73 -34.26
N PHE A 312 -5.13 -6.26 -33.12
CA PHE A 312 -4.07 -7.26 -32.99
C PHE A 312 -4.63 -8.57 -33.55
N ALA A 313 -4.37 -8.83 -34.84
CA ALA A 313 -4.44 -10.16 -35.38
C ALA A 313 -3.33 -10.98 -34.72
N LEU A 314 -3.71 -12.03 -33.98
CA LEU A 314 -2.75 -13.04 -33.50
C LEU A 314 -2.00 -13.62 -34.70
N PRO A 315 -0.67 -13.74 -34.67
CA PRO A 315 0.04 -14.43 -35.72
C PRO A 315 -0.45 -15.89 -35.80
N GLY A 316 -0.81 -16.32 -37.02
CA GLY A 316 -1.44 -17.59 -37.31
C GLY A 316 -0.66 -18.77 -36.71
N SER A 317 -1.42 -19.69 -36.11
CA SER A 317 -0.97 -21.02 -35.76
C SER A 317 -0.40 -21.73 -37.00
N ALA A 318 0.89 -22.06 -36.96
CA ALA A 318 1.50 -22.94 -37.95
C ALA A 318 0.88 -24.34 -37.85
N PRO A 319 0.65 -25.03 -38.98
CA PRO A 319 0.06 -26.37 -38.98
C PRO A 319 1.02 -27.38 -38.37
N SER A 320 0.48 -28.21 -37.45
CA SER A 320 1.17 -29.38 -36.93
C SER A 320 1.60 -30.31 -38.02
N ALA A 321 2.91 -30.54 -38.18
CA ALA A 321 3.41 -31.64 -38.96
C ALA A 321 3.13 -32.97 -38.24
N VAL A 322 2.24 -33.76 -38.79
CA VAL A 322 1.98 -35.14 -38.39
C VAL A 322 3.14 -35.97 -38.92
N LEU A 323 3.96 -36.50 -38.03
CA LEU A 323 4.88 -37.61 -38.39
C LEU A 323 4.12 -38.93 -38.14
N HIS A 324 3.87 -39.66 -39.18
CA HIS A 324 3.53 -41.10 -39.22
C HIS A 324 4.71 -41.89 -39.71
N PRO A 325 4.72 -43.20 -39.51
CA PRO A 325 5.46 -43.96 -38.48
C PRO A 325 6.86 -44.36 -38.94
#